data_722d5f21bf49590b6cc32cfabd20cff4
#
_entry.id   722d5f21bf49590b6cc32cfabd20cff4
#
_cell.length_a   1.000
_cell.length_b   1.000
_cell.length_c   1.000
_cell.angle_alpha   90.00
_cell.angle_beta   90.00
_cell.angle_gamma   90.00
#
_symmetry.space_group_name_H-M   'P 1'
#
loop_
_entity.id
_entity.type
_entity.pdbx_description
1 polymer ?
#
loop_
_entity_poly.entity_id
_entity_poly.type
_entity_poly.pdbx_seq_one_letter_code
_entity_poly.pdbx_strand_id
1 'polypeptide(L)'
;MALLEKLKVVANPNTQQKTAEQFRRSKLIMKLQEQLALAEAELGGRAYKRMRWVTAVNDDGNPSRVQRSVRIKQWWYKSASGSVLLTVRYGAKPIAISNGMTAIEVGKLEQLPETIQTVIKAVDDGELDSELANIAKARGFAKSKAANKRQ
;
A
#
# COMPACT_ATOMS: atom_id res chain seq x y z
N MET A 1 -26.30 -44.27 -6.30
CA MET A 1 -24.85 -44.06 -6.24
C MET A 1 -24.46 -42.65 -6.68
N ALA A 2 -23.75 -41.98 -5.86
CA ALA A 2 -23.35 -40.63 -6.19
C ALA A 2 -22.21 -40.63 -7.22
N LEU A 3 -22.40 -39.94 -8.33
CA LEU A 3 -21.38 -39.83 -9.38
C LEU A 3 -20.13 -39.06 -8.87
N LEU A 4 -20.31 -38.24 -7.84
CA LEU A 4 -19.22 -37.46 -7.25
C LEU A 4 -18.15 -38.30 -6.55
N GLU A 5 -18.52 -39.53 -6.16
CA GLU A 5 -17.58 -40.46 -5.54
C GLU A 5 -16.43 -40.87 -6.48
N LYS A 6 -16.66 -40.77 -7.79
CA LYS A 6 -15.64 -41.07 -8.80
C LYS A 6 -14.59 -39.95 -8.94
N LEU A 7 -14.87 -38.81 -8.35
CA LEU A 7 -14.00 -37.63 -8.44
C LEU A 7 -13.11 -37.53 -7.21
N LYS A 8 -11.86 -37.19 -7.44
CA LYS A 8 -10.96 -36.87 -6.34
C LYS A 8 -11.19 -35.42 -5.90
N VAL A 9 -11.90 -35.27 -4.80
CA VAL A 9 -12.21 -33.94 -4.26
C VAL A 9 -11.11 -33.52 -3.28
N VAL A 10 -10.53 -32.36 -3.50
CA VAL A 10 -9.46 -31.84 -2.67
C VAL A 10 -9.84 -30.43 -2.17
N ALA A 11 -9.18 -29.98 -1.12
CA ALA A 11 -9.36 -28.62 -0.62
C ALA A 11 -8.92 -27.62 -1.69
N ASN A 12 -9.77 -26.61 -1.93
CA ASN A 12 -9.49 -25.60 -2.94
C ASN A 12 -8.43 -24.64 -2.40
N PRO A 13 -7.22 -24.58 -2.99
CA PRO A 13 -6.17 -23.67 -2.51
C PRO A 13 -6.55 -22.20 -2.65
N ASN A 14 -7.49 -21.87 -3.55
CA ASN A 14 -7.93 -20.49 -3.73
C ASN A 14 -8.82 -19.98 -2.59
N THR A 15 -9.33 -20.88 -1.75
CA THR A 15 -10.14 -20.50 -0.58
C THR A 15 -9.31 -20.26 0.66
N GLN A 16 -8.01 -20.54 0.61
CA GLN A 16 -7.13 -20.27 1.74
C GLN A 16 -6.98 -18.75 1.90
N GLN A 17 -7.42 -18.26 3.04
CA GLN A 17 -7.30 -16.85 3.35
C GLN A 17 -5.87 -16.53 3.78
N LYS A 18 -5.37 -15.38 3.36
CA LYS A 18 -4.08 -14.89 3.81
C LYS A 18 -4.15 -14.60 5.31
N THR A 19 -3.05 -14.86 6.01
CA THR A 19 -2.93 -14.45 7.40
C THR A 19 -2.98 -12.93 7.49
N ALA A 20 -3.28 -12.39 8.69
CA ALA A 20 -3.30 -10.94 8.89
C ALA A 20 -1.95 -10.30 8.53
N GLU A 21 -0.86 -10.98 8.84
CA GLU A 21 0.49 -10.52 8.50
C GLU A 21 0.72 -10.47 7.00
N GLN A 22 0.32 -11.53 6.28
CA GLN A 22 0.44 -11.59 4.83
C GLN A 22 -0.40 -10.52 4.15
N PHE A 23 -1.60 -10.27 4.68
CA PHE A 23 -2.49 -9.24 4.17
C PHE A 23 -1.86 -7.85 4.32
N ARG A 24 -1.30 -7.56 5.48
CA ARG A 24 -0.63 -6.29 5.73
C ARG A 24 0.59 -6.10 4.85
N ARG A 25 1.40 -7.16 4.67
CA ARG A 25 2.56 -7.13 3.76
C ARG A 25 2.13 -6.84 2.33
N SER A 26 1.12 -7.57 1.84
CA SER A 26 0.62 -7.40 0.47
C SER A 26 0.11 -5.99 0.22
N LYS A 27 -0.61 -5.44 1.18
CA LYS A 27 -1.16 -4.09 1.09
C LYS A 27 -0.05 -3.03 1.02
N LEU A 28 0.97 -3.18 1.86
CA LEU A 28 2.10 -2.26 1.86
C LEU A 28 2.93 -2.39 0.58
N ILE A 29 3.19 -3.62 0.13
CA ILE A 29 3.95 -3.86 -1.11
C ILE A 29 3.24 -3.24 -2.30
N MET A 30 1.92 -3.36 -2.36
CA MET A 30 1.13 -2.73 -3.43
C MET A 30 1.33 -1.21 -3.46
N LYS A 31 1.33 -0.58 -2.29
CA LYS A 31 1.58 0.87 -2.18
C LYS A 31 3.02 1.24 -2.53
N LEU A 32 3.98 0.41 -2.14
CA LEU A 32 5.37 0.62 -2.50
C LEU A 32 5.61 0.49 -4.01
N GLN A 33 4.96 -0.48 -4.66
CA GLN A 33 5.02 -0.63 -6.12
C GLN A 33 4.44 0.59 -6.82
N GLU A 34 3.38 1.17 -6.28
CA GLU A 34 2.79 2.40 -6.77
C GLU A 34 3.76 3.57 -6.67
N GLN A 35 4.47 3.68 -5.53
CA GLN A 35 5.51 4.70 -5.33
C GLN A 35 6.68 4.48 -6.28
N LEU A 36 7.04 3.21 -6.53
CA LEU A 36 8.10 2.87 -7.47
C LEU A 36 7.75 3.35 -8.90
N ALA A 37 6.52 3.07 -9.34
CA ALA A 37 6.05 3.50 -10.65
C ALA A 37 6.04 5.04 -10.76
N LEU A 38 5.62 5.71 -9.69
CA LEU A 38 5.62 7.18 -9.64
C LEU A 38 7.04 7.76 -9.72
N ALA A 39 7.99 7.13 -9.01
CA ALA A 39 9.39 7.56 -9.04
C ALA A 39 10.02 7.36 -10.42
N GLU A 40 9.77 6.23 -11.06
CA GLU A 40 10.27 5.95 -12.40
C GLU A 40 9.68 6.90 -13.44
N ALA A 41 8.41 7.24 -13.30
CA ALA A 41 7.76 8.21 -14.17
C ALA A 41 8.37 9.60 -14.01
N GLU A 42 8.67 10.01 -12.79
CA GLU A 42 9.29 11.30 -12.51
C GLU A 42 10.70 11.38 -13.10
N LEU A 43 11.48 10.31 -12.97
CA LEU A 43 12.82 10.25 -13.55
C LEU A 43 12.79 10.29 -15.08
N GLY A 44 11.73 9.70 -15.68
CA GLY A 44 11.53 9.73 -17.13
C GLY A 44 10.85 10.98 -17.66
N GLY A 45 10.53 11.94 -16.80
CA GLY A 45 9.82 13.16 -17.18
C GLY A 45 8.37 12.95 -17.55
N ARG A 46 7.76 11.85 -17.09
CA ARG A 46 6.36 11.50 -17.36
C ARG A 46 5.50 11.73 -16.13
N ALA A 47 4.22 12.02 -16.36
CA ALA A 47 3.25 12.07 -15.29
C ALA A 47 2.68 10.67 -15.07
N TYR A 48 2.62 10.23 -13.81
CA TYR A 48 1.99 8.97 -13.43
C TYR A 48 0.66 9.28 -12.75
N LYS A 49 -0.42 8.71 -13.27
CA LYS A 49 -1.75 8.86 -12.70
C LYS A 49 -2.42 7.49 -12.63
N ARG A 50 -2.99 7.18 -11.48
CA ARG A 50 -3.79 5.96 -11.33
C ARG A 50 -5.20 6.26 -11.80
N MET A 51 -5.74 5.40 -12.66
CA MET A 51 -7.13 5.52 -13.11
C MET A 51 -8.06 4.78 -12.13
N ARG A 52 -9.16 5.40 -11.82
CA ARG A 52 -10.16 4.83 -10.93
C ARG A 52 -11.53 4.94 -11.56
N TRP A 53 -12.31 3.87 -11.48
CA TRP A 53 -13.71 3.89 -11.90
C TRP A 53 -14.55 4.57 -10.81
N VAL A 54 -15.30 5.58 -11.21
CA VAL A 54 -16.23 6.28 -10.32
C VAL A 54 -17.58 6.40 -11.01
N THR A 55 -18.64 6.46 -10.21
CA THR A 55 -19.99 6.70 -10.73
C THR A 55 -20.18 8.20 -10.83
N ALA A 56 -20.50 8.67 -12.04
CA ALA A 56 -20.79 10.09 -12.29
C ALA A 56 -22.15 10.20 -12.99
N VAL A 57 -22.84 11.30 -12.75
CA VAL A 57 -24.11 11.57 -13.41
C VAL A 57 -23.81 12.22 -14.76
N ASN A 58 -24.34 11.61 -15.85
CA ASN A 58 -24.17 12.16 -17.18
C ASN A 58 -25.12 13.32 -17.43
N ASP A 59 -25.05 13.93 -18.64
CA ASP A 59 -25.86 15.10 -18.99
C ASP A 59 -27.38 14.81 -18.97
N ASP A 60 -27.76 13.55 -19.13
CA ASP A 60 -29.16 13.12 -19.09
C ASP A 60 -29.65 12.85 -17.65
N GLY A 61 -28.80 13.05 -16.64
CA GLY A 61 -29.12 12.79 -15.25
C GLY A 61 -29.02 11.33 -14.84
N ASN A 62 -28.51 10.45 -15.70
CA ASN A 62 -28.36 9.02 -15.42
C ASN A 62 -26.97 8.72 -14.87
N PRO A 63 -26.86 7.78 -13.89
CA PRO A 63 -25.56 7.38 -13.40
C PRO A 63 -24.81 6.56 -14.44
N SER A 64 -23.53 6.86 -14.63
CA SER A 64 -22.65 6.09 -15.50
C SER A 64 -21.28 5.93 -14.84
N ARG A 65 -20.58 4.85 -15.20
CA ARG A 65 -19.23 4.61 -14.69
C ARG A 65 -18.23 5.24 -15.65
N VAL A 66 -17.38 6.11 -15.12
CA VAL A 66 -16.34 6.78 -15.88
C VAL A 66 -14.99 6.60 -15.17
N GLN A 67 -13.92 6.64 -15.95
CA GLN A 67 -12.57 6.62 -15.38
C GLN A 67 -12.13 8.03 -15.05
N ARG A 68 -11.61 8.20 -13.85
CA ARG A 68 -10.99 9.46 -13.43
C ARG A 68 -9.57 9.19 -12.97
N SER A 69 -8.67 10.13 -13.28
CA SER A 69 -7.31 10.06 -12.79
C SER A 69 -7.27 10.45 -11.32
N VAL A 70 -6.51 9.68 -10.53
CA VAL A 70 -6.29 9.95 -9.11
C VAL A 70 -4.83 10.33 -8.95
N ARG A 71 -4.59 11.46 -8.32
CA ARG A 71 -3.23 11.88 -8.00
C ARG A 71 -2.73 11.06 -6.82
N ILE A 72 -1.55 10.46 -6.99
CA ILE A 72 -0.91 9.68 -5.94
C ILE A 72 0.04 10.61 -5.20
N LYS A 73 -0.08 10.64 -3.86
CA LYS A 73 0.81 11.44 -3.03
C LYS A 73 2.17 10.75 -2.95
N GLN A 74 3.23 11.47 -3.33
CA GLN A 74 4.58 10.94 -3.25
C GLN A 74 5.06 10.85 -1.80
N TRP A 75 5.83 9.81 -1.51
CA TRP A 75 6.34 9.55 -0.16
C TRP A 75 7.76 10.10 0.05
N TRP A 76 8.34 10.69 -0.97
CA TRP A 76 9.69 11.26 -0.88
C TRP A 76 9.64 12.78 -0.99
N TYR A 77 10.65 13.41 -0.42
CA TYR A 77 10.80 14.86 -0.46
C TYR A 77 12.27 15.21 -0.34
N LYS A 78 12.62 16.44 -0.73
CA LYS A 78 13.98 16.95 -0.58
C LYS A 78 14.14 17.60 0.80
N SER A 79 15.23 17.24 1.49
CA SER A 79 15.59 17.88 2.74
C SER A 79 16.23 19.24 2.50
N ALA A 80 16.47 20.00 3.56
CA ALA A 80 17.14 21.30 3.48
C ALA A 80 18.55 21.19 2.88
N SER A 81 19.21 20.03 3.04
CA SER A 81 20.53 19.78 2.48
C SER A 81 20.51 19.36 1.01
N GLY A 82 19.31 19.19 0.41
CA GLY A 82 19.15 18.76 -0.96
C GLY A 82 19.08 17.25 -1.16
N SER A 83 19.21 16.48 -0.10
CA SER A 83 19.07 15.01 -0.15
C SER A 83 17.61 14.59 -0.22
N VAL A 84 17.32 13.54 -0.99
CA VAL A 84 15.99 12.96 -1.06
C VAL A 84 15.79 12.05 0.15
N LEU A 85 14.68 12.23 0.84
CA LEU A 85 14.28 11.40 1.97
C LEU A 85 12.98 10.66 1.61
N LEU A 86 12.91 9.38 1.96
CA LEU A 86 11.74 8.54 1.73
C LEU A 86 11.10 8.19 3.06
N THR A 87 9.80 8.42 3.21
CA THR A 87 9.03 7.99 4.37
C THR A 87 8.05 6.93 3.94
N VAL A 88 8.22 5.71 4.43
CA VAL A 88 7.31 4.60 4.16
C VAL A 88 6.09 4.74 5.07
N ARG A 89 4.89 4.66 4.49
CA ARG A 89 3.65 4.85 5.25
C ARG A 89 2.75 3.62 5.12
N TYR A 90 2.08 3.30 6.21
CA TYR A 90 0.99 2.32 6.21
C TYR A 90 -0.31 3.06 6.48
N GLY A 91 -1.11 3.25 5.43
CA GLY A 91 -2.20 4.18 5.47
C GLY A 91 -1.67 5.61 5.60
N ALA A 92 -2.14 6.35 6.59
CA ALA A 92 -1.70 7.72 6.84
C ALA A 92 -0.51 7.81 7.80
N LYS A 93 -0.13 6.70 8.45
CA LYS A 93 0.92 6.73 9.48
C LYS A 93 2.28 6.34 8.94
N PRO A 94 3.34 7.12 9.25
CA PRO A 94 4.69 6.72 8.88
C PRO A 94 5.14 5.50 9.70
N ILE A 95 5.92 4.62 9.05
CA ILE A 95 6.45 3.40 9.65
C ILE A 95 7.87 3.68 10.14
N ALA A 96 8.15 3.32 11.39
CA ALA A 96 9.51 3.36 11.89
C ALA A 96 10.33 2.24 11.24
N ILE A 97 11.39 2.60 10.52
CA ILE A 97 12.24 1.63 9.80
C ILE A 97 13.31 1.10 10.74
N SER A 98 13.93 1.97 11.53
CA SER A 98 14.99 1.58 12.44
C SER A 98 15.07 2.60 13.59
N ASN A 99 15.21 2.11 14.83
CA ASN A 99 15.41 2.95 16.02
C ASN A 99 14.38 4.11 16.16
N GLY A 100 13.13 3.86 15.77
CA GLY A 100 12.08 4.87 15.81
C GLY A 100 12.14 5.92 14.70
N MET A 101 13.11 5.84 13.81
CA MET A 101 13.27 6.78 12.71
C MET A 101 12.41 6.37 11.53
N THR A 102 11.66 7.32 10.98
CA THR A 102 10.67 7.06 9.92
C THR A 102 11.17 7.44 8.53
N ALA A 103 12.27 8.18 8.40
CA ALA A 103 12.78 8.61 7.11
C ALA A 103 14.03 7.83 6.72
N ILE A 104 14.09 7.48 5.43
CA ILE A 104 15.26 6.83 4.83
C ILE A 104 15.98 7.86 3.97
N GLU A 105 17.26 8.08 4.20
CA GLU A 105 18.04 8.98 3.37
C GLU A 105 18.44 8.27 2.08
N VAL A 106 17.88 8.72 0.96
CA VAL A 106 18.16 8.14 -0.36
C VAL A 106 19.34 8.83 -1.03
N GLY A 107 19.44 10.16 -0.85
CA GLY A 107 20.46 10.98 -1.46
C GLY A 107 20.02 11.56 -2.78
N LYS A 108 20.19 10.82 -3.87
CA LYS A 108 19.79 11.26 -5.20
C LYS A 108 18.47 10.62 -5.63
N LEU A 109 17.67 11.37 -6.38
CA LEU A 109 16.40 10.86 -6.90
C LEU A 109 16.58 9.61 -7.77
N GLU A 110 17.69 9.51 -8.47
CA GLU A 110 18.02 8.36 -9.32
C GLU A 110 18.15 7.06 -8.52
N GLN A 111 18.49 7.15 -7.25
CA GLN A 111 18.63 6.00 -6.36
C GLN A 111 17.31 5.59 -5.69
N LEU A 112 16.27 6.40 -5.84
CA LEU A 112 14.99 6.16 -5.20
C LEU A 112 14.33 4.85 -5.63
N PRO A 113 14.26 4.49 -6.93
CA PRO A 113 13.68 3.21 -7.33
C PRO A 113 14.35 2.01 -6.68
N GLU A 114 15.67 2.00 -6.63
CA GLU A 114 16.44 0.93 -5.99
C GLU A 114 16.15 0.84 -4.49
N THR A 115 16.06 1.98 -3.83
CA THR A 115 15.72 2.05 -2.40
C THR A 115 14.32 1.49 -2.15
N ILE A 116 13.34 1.86 -2.98
CA ILE A 116 11.98 1.34 -2.86
C ILE A 116 11.96 -0.17 -3.06
N GLN A 117 12.68 -0.69 -4.03
CA GLN A 117 12.78 -2.14 -4.26
C GLN A 117 13.38 -2.86 -3.06
N THR A 118 14.38 -2.29 -2.41
CA THR A 118 14.98 -2.83 -1.21
C THR A 118 13.96 -2.89 -0.06
N VAL A 119 13.15 -1.83 0.10
CA VAL A 119 12.10 -1.80 1.11
C VAL A 119 11.04 -2.87 0.82
N ILE A 120 10.67 -3.06 -0.45
CA ILE A 120 9.71 -4.10 -0.85
C ILE A 120 10.22 -5.48 -0.43
N LYS A 121 11.50 -5.77 -0.66
CA LYS A 121 12.11 -7.04 -0.24
C LYS A 121 12.08 -7.19 1.28
N ALA A 122 12.39 -6.13 2.02
CA ALA A 122 12.36 -6.15 3.47
C ALA A 122 10.96 -6.44 4.00
N VAL A 123 9.94 -5.84 3.39
CA VAL A 123 8.54 -6.10 3.77
C VAL A 123 8.17 -7.55 3.48
N ASP A 124 8.56 -8.06 2.32
CA ASP A 124 8.27 -9.44 1.93
C ASP A 124 8.95 -10.45 2.86
N ASP A 125 10.14 -10.13 3.34
CA ASP A 125 10.89 -10.96 4.30
C ASP A 125 10.35 -10.84 5.74
N GLY A 126 9.41 -9.92 5.98
CA GLY A 126 8.78 -9.78 7.28
C GLY A 126 9.50 -8.85 8.26
N GLU A 127 10.47 -8.09 7.81
CA GLU A 127 11.26 -7.21 8.69
C GLU A 127 10.45 -6.09 9.33
N LEU A 128 9.32 -5.71 8.72
CA LEU A 128 8.45 -4.64 9.23
C LEU A 128 7.16 -5.17 9.86
N ASP A 129 7.01 -6.48 10.02
CA ASP A 129 5.78 -7.09 10.52
C ASP A 129 5.36 -6.54 11.88
N SER A 130 6.29 -6.39 12.82
CA SER A 130 5.97 -5.88 14.14
C SER A 130 5.48 -4.44 14.10
N GLU A 131 6.07 -3.60 13.26
CA GLU A 131 5.64 -2.21 13.09
C GLU A 131 4.26 -2.14 12.45
N LEU A 132 3.99 -2.97 11.45
CA LEU A 132 2.69 -3.04 10.80
C LEU A 132 1.62 -3.52 11.79
N ALA A 133 1.93 -4.52 12.61
CA ALA A 133 1.03 -5.01 13.64
C ALA A 133 0.70 -3.94 14.66
N ASN A 134 1.70 -3.16 15.08
CA ASN A 134 1.52 -2.07 16.03
C ASN A 134 0.61 -0.99 15.49
N ILE A 135 0.77 -0.62 14.22
CA ILE A 135 -0.08 0.39 13.57
C ILE A 135 -1.51 -0.12 13.43
N ALA A 136 -1.68 -1.37 13.03
CA ALA A 136 -3.01 -1.98 12.89
C ALA A 136 -3.72 -2.06 14.23
N LYS A 137 -3.00 -2.41 15.29
CA LYS A 137 -3.52 -2.49 16.65
C LYS A 137 -3.97 -1.12 17.15
N ALA A 138 -3.17 -0.09 16.92
CA ALA A 138 -3.51 1.28 17.29
C ALA A 138 -4.78 1.77 16.57
N ARG A 139 -4.95 1.41 15.30
CA ARG A 139 -6.14 1.73 14.52
C ARG A 139 -7.38 1.04 15.06
N GLY A 140 -7.26 -0.25 15.38
CA GLY A 140 -8.34 -1.02 15.96
C GLY A 140 -8.80 -0.44 17.30
N PHE A 141 -7.86 -0.03 18.12
CA PHE A 141 -8.14 0.61 19.42
C PHE A 141 -8.84 1.96 19.21
N ALA A 142 -8.38 2.79 18.27
CA ALA A 142 -8.99 4.07 17.98
C ALA A 142 -10.43 3.91 17.45
N LYS A 143 -10.68 2.93 16.59
CA LYS A 143 -12.02 2.63 16.09
C LYS A 143 -12.95 2.17 17.21
N SER A 144 -12.48 1.30 18.07
CA SER A 144 -13.24 0.80 19.21
C SER A 144 -13.63 1.93 20.17
N LYS A 145 -12.68 2.83 20.43
CA LYS A 145 -12.91 3.99 21.31
C LYS A 145 -13.93 4.97 20.71
N ALA A 146 -13.86 5.20 19.39
CA ALA A 146 -14.82 6.06 18.68
C ALA A 146 -16.23 5.46 18.69
N ALA A 147 -16.36 4.13 18.55
CA ALA A 147 -17.64 3.43 18.62
C ALA A 147 -18.28 3.57 20.00
N ASN A 148 -17.48 3.46 21.07
CA ASN A 148 -17.99 3.62 22.43
C ASN A 148 -18.49 5.02 22.73
N LYS A 149 -17.95 6.05 22.10
CA LYS A 149 -18.40 7.43 22.29
C LYS A 149 -19.76 7.73 21.66
N ARG A 150 -20.24 6.87 20.76
CA ARG A 150 -21.52 7.06 20.06
C ARG A 150 -22.73 6.46 20.80
N GLN A 151 -22.50 5.81 21.93
CA GLN A 151 -23.56 5.30 22.77
C GLN A 151 -24.05 6.42 23.75
#